data_f826c81a1effd557e9d79e34b487c41c
#
_entry.id   f826c81a1effd557e9d79e34b487c41c
#
_cell.length_a   1.000
_cell.length_b   1.000
_cell.length_c   1.000
_cell.angle_alpha   90.00
_cell.angle_beta   90.00
_cell.angle_gamma   90.00
#
_symmetry.space_group_name_H-M   'P 1'
#
loop_
_entity.id
_entity.type
_entity.pdbx_description
1 polymer ?
#
loop_
_entity_poly.entity_id
_entity_poly.type
_entity_poly.pdbx_seq_one_letter_code
_entity_poly.pdbx_strand_id
1 'polypeptide(L)'
;MKKIFKYIFAGMAAMSVVACSEDALETSPSSSVSGNELLGTATNALVSLNGVYRAMYTAGVSNSSNTHQCFGITAYNLVADVMGEDCIMNGQGSGWFWYDCVYNVKSRYTSTGWRSYDMWNGYYTWISNVNYILAEEETMSGSETEKNYVLGQAYAVR
;
A
#
# COMPACT_ATOMS: atom_id res chain seq x y z
N MET A 1 -53.53 -8.77 34.88
CA MET A 1 -52.68 -9.12 33.71
C MET A 1 -52.03 -7.88 33.03
N LYS A 2 -52.74 -6.76 32.81
CA LYS A 2 -52.16 -5.56 32.15
C LYS A 2 -51.02 -4.85 32.91
N LYS A 3 -50.90 -4.97 34.24
CA LYS A 3 -49.83 -4.34 35.02
C LYS A 3 -48.51 -5.15 34.93
N ILE A 4 -48.57 -6.46 34.89
CA ILE A 4 -47.38 -7.35 34.79
C ILE A 4 -46.70 -7.17 33.44
N PHE A 5 -47.45 -7.01 32.35
CA PHE A 5 -46.89 -6.78 31.00
C PHE A 5 -46.10 -5.47 30.90
N LYS A 6 -46.49 -4.43 31.63
CA LYS A 6 -45.74 -3.15 31.65
C LYS A 6 -44.39 -3.29 32.33
N TYR A 7 -44.29 -4.08 33.39
CA TYR A 7 -43.01 -4.29 34.10
C TYR A 7 -42.07 -5.21 33.32
N ILE A 8 -42.60 -6.22 32.59
CA ILE A 8 -41.79 -7.08 31.70
C ILE A 8 -41.27 -6.27 30.54
N PHE A 9 -42.05 -5.37 29.94
CA PHE A 9 -41.63 -4.52 28.83
C PHE A 9 -40.59 -3.47 29.28
N ALA A 10 -40.75 -2.88 30.46
CA ALA A 10 -39.77 -1.96 31.06
C ALA A 10 -38.46 -2.65 31.41
N GLY A 11 -38.49 -3.90 31.89
CA GLY A 11 -37.29 -4.72 32.18
C GLY A 11 -36.53 -5.13 30.89
N MET A 12 -37.21 -5.47 29.82
CA MET A 12 -36.60 -5.75 28.53
C MET A 12 -35.99 -4.51 27.88
N ALA A 13 -36.60 -3.34 27.99
CA ALA A 13 -36.04 -2.08 27.49
C ALA A 13 -34.83 -1.62 28.29
N ALA A 14 -34.73 -1.93 29.59
CA ALA A 14 -33.55 -1.61 30.38
C ALA A 14 -32.33 -2.52 30.08
N MET A 15 -32.56 -3.76 29.66
CA MET A 15 -31.47 -4.68 29.28
C MET A 15 -30.87 -4.40 27.89
N SER A 16 -31.59 -3.72 27.01
CA SER A 16 -31.07 -3.37 25.67
C SER A 16 -30.09 -2.19 25.68
N VAL A 17 -30.00 -1.41 26.77
CA VAL A 17 -29.08 -0.26 26.86
C VAL A 17 -27.67 -0.66 27.32
N VAL A 18 -27.51 -1.86 27.89
CA VAL A 18 -26.20 -2.34 28.41
C VAL A 18 -25.40 -3.13 27.36
N ALA A 19 -25.99 -3.41 26.20
CA ALA A 19 -25.37 -4.27 25.18
C ALA A 19 -24.36 -3.58 24.26
N CYS A 20 -24.16 -2.26 24.37
CA CYS A 20 -23.16 -1.52 23.61
C CYS A 20 -22.18 -0.85 24.55
N SER A 21 -21.24 -1.63 25.14
CA SER A 21 -20.03 -1.04 25.68
C SER A 21 -19.06 -0.80 24.51
N GLU A 22 -18.51 0.38 24.41
CA GLU A 22 -17.47 0.72 23.39
C GLU A 22 -16.31 -0.26 23.43
N ASP A 23 -15.96 -0.80 24.59
CA ASP A 23 -14.94 -1.84 24.77
C ASP A 23 -15.18 -3.12 23.95
N ALA A 24 -16.44 -3.44 23.62
CA ALA A 24 -16.76 -4.61 22.79
C ALA A 24 -16.46 -4.39 21.30
N LEU A 25 -16.25 -3.16 20.89
CA LEU A 25 -15.92 -2.77 19.51
C LEU A 25 -14.42 -2.59 19.30
N GLU A 26 -13.64 -2.49 20.36
CA GLU A 26 -12.19 -2.45 20.30
C GLU A 26 -11.62 -3.88 20.21
N THR A 27 -11.61 -4.40 19.00
CA THR A 27 -10.98 -5.71 18.73
C THR A 27 -9.58 -5.51 18.19
N SER A 28 -8.57 -5.94 18.92
CA SER A 28 -7.23 -6.12 18.35
C SER A 28 -7.20 -7.43 17.57
N PRO A 29 -6.66 -7.43 16.35
CA PRO A 29 -6.55 -8.64 15.55
C PRO A 29 -5.63 -9.65 16.25
N SER A 30 -6.13 -10.87 16.48
CA SER A 30 -5.37 -11.94 17.16
C SER A 30 -4.27 -12.58 16.30
N SER A 31 -4.26 -12.27 15.01
CA SER A 31 -3.35 -12.87 14.01
C SER A 31 -2.58 -11.87 13.16
N SER A 32 -2.73 -10.57 13.42
CA SER A 32 -1.99 -9.51 12.73
C SER A 32 -1.55 -8.43 13.72
N VAL A 33 -0.40 -7.83 13.46
CA VAL A 33 0.11 -6.71 14.25
C VAL A 33 -0.70 -5.47 13.91
N SER A 34 -1.15 -4.71 14.93
CA SER A 34 -1.84 -3.43 14.69
C SER A 34 -0.89 -2.40 14.07
N GLY A 35 -1.43 -1.46 13.32
CA GLY A 35 -0.62 -0.40 12.69
C GLY A 35 0.23 0.37 13.69
N ASN A 36 -0.33 0.73 14.85
CA ASN A 36 0.38 1.45 15.92
C ASN A 36 1.50 0.61 16.54
N GLU A 37 1.33 -0.69 16.70
CA GLU A 37 2.40 -1.59 17.18
C GLU A 37 3.49 -1.74 16.13
N LEU A 38 3.12 -1.77 14.84
CA LEU A 38 4.07 -1.93 13.75
C LEU A 38 4.87 -0.65 13.48
N LEU A 39 4.29 0.53 13.65
CA LEU A 39 4.88 1.81 13.25
C LEU A 39 5.20 2.73 14.44
N GLY A 40 4.81 2.37 15.64
CA GLY A 40 4.97 3.18 16.86
C GLY A 40 6.40 3.41 17.34
N THR A 41 7.40 2.77 16.71
CA THR A 41 8.82 3.00 17.00
C THR A 41 9.61 3.25 15.72
N ALA A 42 10.65 4.09 15.78
CA ALA A 42 11.53 4.36 14.63
C ALA A 42 12.16 3.07 14.07
N THR A 43 12.51 2.12 14.91
CA THR A 43 13.04 0.82 14.51
C THR A 43 12.02 0.02 13.69
N ASN A 44 10.79 -0.08 14.16
CA ASN A 44 9.73 -0.81 13.46
C ASN A 44 9.30 -0.10 12.17
N ALA A 45 9.24 1.22 12.19
CA ALA A 45 9.00 2.03 11.00
C ALA A 45 10.09 1.84 9.94
N LEU A 46 11.36 1.70 10.35
CA LEU A 46 12.46 1.37 9.43
C LEU A 46 12.30 -0.03 8.82
N VAL A 47 11.85 -1.02 9.59
CA VAL A 47 11.54 -2.36 9.05
C VAL A 47 10.45 -2.29 8.00
N SER A 48 9.39 -1.51 8.26
CA SER A 48 8.30 -1.28 7.30
C SER A 48 8.79 -0.57 6.03
N LEU A 49 9.65 0.46 6.18
CA LEU A 49 10.25 1.17 5.06
C LEU A 49 11.14 0.25 4.20
N ASN A 50 11.90 -0.66 4.82
CA ASN A 50 12.66 -1.68 4.10
C ASN A 50 11.73 -2.62 3.30
N GLY A 51 10.52 -2.89 3.80
CA GLY A 51 9.48 -3.60 3.06
C GLY A 51 9.05 -2.85 1.80
N VAL A 52 8.92 -1.52 1.87
CA VAL A 52 8.62 -0.66 0.71
C VAL A 52 9.76 -0.71 -0.30
N TYR A 53 11.02 -0.56 0.14
CA TYR A 53 12.18 -0.70 -0.75
C TYR A 53 12.22 -2.06 -1.45
N ARG A 54 11.96 -3.13 -0.71
CA ARG A 54 11.87 -4.47 -1.31
C ARG A 54 10.78 -4.55 -2.37
N ALA A 55 9.60 -3.97 -2.10
CA ALA A 55 8.49 -3.96 -3.04
C ALA A 55 8.80 -3.20 -4.34
N MET A 56 9.70 -2.20 -4.29
CA MET A 56 10.15 -1.47 -5.48
C MET A 56 10.95 -2.33 -6.47
N TYR A 57 11.48 -3.48 -6.05
CA TYR A 57 12.34 -4.36 -6.86
C TYR A 57 11.75 -5.75 -7.06
N THR A 58 10.55 -6.00 -6.56
CA THR A 58 9.90 -7.31 -6.71
C THR A 58 8.79 -7.25 -7.75
N ALA A 59 8.62 -8.34 -8.49
CA ALA A 59 7.42 -8.55 -9.28
C ALA A 59 6.21 -8.74 -8.34
N GLY A 60 5.05 -8.22 -8.69
CA GLY A 60 3.83 -8.52 -7.94
C GLY A 60 2.97 -7.34 -7.50
N VAL A 61 3.37 -6.10 -7.82
CA VAL A 61 2.47 -4.95 -7.67
C VAL A 61 1.44 -4.91 -8.80
N SER A 62 1.65 -5.77 -9.79
CA SER A 62 0.82 -5.91 -10.97
C SER A 62 -0.34 -6.87 -10.75
N ASN A 63 -1.53 -6.42 -11.10
CA ASN A 63 -2.73 -7.26 -11.16
C ASN A 63 -2.87 -7.96 -12.53
N SER A 64 -1.83 -7.87 -13.36
CA SER A 64 -1.85 -8.39 -14.73
C SER A 64 -1.12 -9.72 -14.86
N SER A 65 -1.44 -10.46 -15.92
CA SER A 65 -0.72 -11.67 -16.33
C SER A 65 0.73 -11.41 -16.80
N ASN A 66 1.13 -10.14 -16.90
CA ASN A 66 2.46 -9.72 -17.37
C ASN A 66 3.43 -9.39 -16.22
N THR A 67 3.29 -10.06 -15.09
CA THR A 67 4.15 -9.87 -13.90
C THR A 67 5.64 -10.01 -14.21
N HIS A 68 6.01 -10.81 -15.20
CA HIS A 68 7.39 -11.00 -15.65
C HIS A 68 8.02 -9.76 -16.34
N GLN A 69 7.19 -8.80 -16.79
CA GLN A 69 7.63 -7.50 -17.31
C GLN A 69 7.41 -6.36 -16.32
N CYS A 70 6.86 -6.64 -15.13
CA CYS A 70 6.58 -5.67 -14.09
C CYS A 70 7.36 -6.04 -12.82
N PHE A 71 8.68 -5.81 -12.86
CA PHE A 71 9.59 -6.08 -11.75
C PHE A 71 10.00 -4.79 -11.02
N GLY A 72 9.02 -3.94 -10.78
CA GLY A 72 9.16 -2.72 -10.00
C GLY A 72 9.84 -1.58 -10.75
N ILE A 73 10.52 -0.72 -10.01
CA ILE A 73 11.12 0.53 -10.51
C ILE A 73 12.12 0.30 -11.65
N THR A 74 12.84 -0.82 -11.64
CA THR A 74 13.79 -1.16 -12.71
C THR A 74 13.08 -1.38 -14.04
N ALA A 75 11.90 -2.02 -14.02
CA ALA A 75 11.09 -2.19 -15.22
C ALA A 75 10.56 -0.84 -15.74
N TYR A 76 10.17 0.06 -14.83
CA TYR A 76 9.64 1.38 -15.19
C TYR A 76 10.72 2.27 -15.80
N ASN A 77 11.92 2.26 -15.23
CA ASN A 77 13.07 2.97 -15.78
C ASN A 77 13.45 2.41 -17.16
N LEU A 78 13.46 1.07 -17.31
CA LEU A 78 13.73 0.44 -18.60
C LEU A 78 12.68 0.83 -19.66
N VAL A 79 11.40 0.94 -19.28
CA VAL A 79 10.37 1.46 -20.19
C VAL A 79 10.69 2.88 -20.64
N ALA A 80 11.11 3.74 -19.71
CA ALA A 80 11.48 5.11 -20.03
C ALA A 80 12.67 5.16 -21.00
N ASP A 81 13.69 4.35 -20.77
CA ASP A 81 14.88 4.27 -21.62
C ASP A 81 14.57 3.76 -23.03
N VAL A 82 13.72 2.73 -23.17
CA VAL A 82 13.35 2.20 -24.49
C VAL A 82 12.31 3.08 -25.23
N MET A 83 11.58 3.91 -24.49
CA MET A 83 10.70 4.95 -25.07
C MET A 83 11.46 6.23 -25.41
N GLY A 84 12.64 6.42 -24.82
CA GLY A 84 13.57 7.50 -25.15
C GLY A 84 14.34 7.21 -26.44
N GLU A 85 15.28 8.06 -26.76
CA GLU A 85 16.19 7.89 -27.91
C GLU A 85 17.52 7.23 -27.53
N ASP A 86 17.72 6.93 -26.23
CA ASP A 86 18.99 6.41 -25.70
C ASP A 86 19.18 4.93 -25.93
N CYS A 87 18.08 4.18 -26.03
CA CYS A 87 18.10 2.73 -26.24
C CYS A 87 17.21 2.30 -27.39
N ILE A 88 17.70 1.37 -28.20
CA ILE A 88 16.92 0.73 -29.26
C ILE A 88 16.95 -0.79 -29.11
N MET A 89 15.83 -1.43 -29.36
CA MET A 89 15.79 -2.89 -29.46
C MET A 89 16.11 -3.31 -30.89
N ASN A 90 17.09 -4.19 -31.05
CA ASN A 90 17.50 -4.66 -32.38
C ASN A 90 16.56 -5.71 -32.99
N GLY A 91 15.52 -6.12 -32.26
CA GLY A 91 14.52 -7.08 -32.71
C GLY A 91 13.48 -7.37 -31.65
N GLN A 92 12.37 -7.98 -32.06
CA GLN A 92 11.25 -8.27 -31.18
C GLN A 92 11.60 -9.26 -30.07
N GLY A 93 12.51 -10.21 -30.32
CA GLY A 93 12.90 -11.24 -29.34
C GLY A 93 11.69 -11.97 -28.76
N SER A 94 11.61 -12.01 -27.43
CA SER A 94 10.48 -12.57 -26.68
C SER A 94 9.25 -11.62 -26.62
N GLY A 95 9.36 -10.42 -27.17
CA GLY A 95 8.32 -9.39 -27.14
C GLY A 95 8.32 -8.49 -25.91
N TRP A 96 9.21 -8.72 -24.95
CA TRP A 96 9.32 -7.90 -23.75
C TRP A 96 9.74 -6.47 -24.13
N PHE A 97 8.99 -5.47 -23.63
CA PHE A 97 9.21 -4.06 -23.90
C PHE A 97 9.22 -3.65 -25.40
N TRP A 98 8.93 -4.58 -26.31
CA TRP A 98 8.91 -4.29 -27.75
C TRP A 98 7.91 -3.18 -28.10
N TYR A 99 6.72 -3.23 -27.50
CA TYR A 99 5.68 -2.24 -27.77
C TYR A 99 5.98 -0.87 -27.17
N ASP A 100 6.82 -0.84 -26.15
CA ASP A 100 7.29 0.41 -25.54
C ASP A 100 8.31 1.08 -26.48
N CYS A 101 9.16 0.31 -27.15
CA CYS A 101 10.15 0.80 -28.11
C CYS A 101 9.54 1.31 -29.41
N VAL A 102 8.46 0.70 -29.92
CA VAL A 102 7.93 1.03 -31.26
C VAL A 102 6.88 2.13 -31.29
N TYR A 103 6.46 2.69 -30.20
CA TYR A 103 5.55 3.85 -30.04
C TYR A 103 4.17 3.78 -30.67
N ASN A 104 3.89 2.85 -31.56
CA ASN A 104 2.73 2.92 -32.44
C ASN A 104 1.50 2.15 -31.95
N VAL A 105 1.58 1.53 -30.77
CA VAL A 105 0.49 0.72 -30.24
C VAL A 105 -0.26 1.48 -29.15
N LYS A 106 -0.87 2.60 -29.53
CA LYS A 106 -1.62 3.49 -28.61
C LYS A 106 -2.70 2.78 -27.79
N SER A 107 -3.29 1.70 -28.31
CA SER A 107 -4.29 0.92 -27.60
C SER A 107 -3.76 0.21 -26.36
N ARG A 108 -2.45 0.11 -26.19
CA ARG A 108 -1.81 -0.49 -25.01
C ARG A 108 -1.55 0.51 -23.87
N TYR A 109 -1.60 1.81 -24.16
CA TYR A 109 -1.38 2.89 -23.19
C TYR A 109 -2.71 3.53 -22.78
N THR A 110 -3.67 2.71 -22.41
CA THR A 110 -4.95 3.13 -21.84
C THR A 110 -4.93 3.06 -20.32
N SER A 111 -5.88 3.71 -19.65
CA SER A 111 -6.01 3.64 -18.19
C SER A 111 -6.20 2.22 -17.64
N THR A 112 -6.68 1.30 -18.47
CA THR A 112 -6.84 -0.13 -18.16
C THR A 112 -5.74 -1.00 -18.75
N GLY A 113 -4.85 -0.42 -19.57
CA GLY A 113 -3.69 -1.12 -20.11
C GLY A 113 -2.69 -1.46 -19.01
N TRP A 114 -2.22 -2.70 -18.99
CA TRP A 114 -1.36 -3.20 -17.93
C TRP A 114 -0.12 -2.31 -17.67
N ARG A 115 0.50 -1.76 -18.71
CA ARG A 115 1.68 -0.90 -18.57
C ARG A 115 1.38 0.39 -17.77
N SER A 116 0.36 1.13 -18.19
CA SER A 116 -0.04 2.36 -17.50
C SER A 116 -0.59 2.07 -16.10
N TYR A 117 -1.40 1.03 -15.99
CA TYR A 117 -1.99 0.59 -14.74
C TYR A 117 -0.93 0.17 -13.72
N ASP A 118 0.02 -0.68 -14.12
CA ASP A 118 1.04 -1.22 -13.22
C ASP A 118 1.99 -0.13 -12.71
N MET A 119 2.40 0.79 -13.60
CA MET A 119 3.24 1.92 -13.19
C MET A 119 2.51 2.81 -12.18
N TRP A 120 1.28 3.24 -12.51
CA TRP A 120 0.47 4.05 -11.62
C TRP A 120 0.24 3.37 -10.27
N ASN A 121 -0.25 2.14 -10.31
CA ASN A 121 -0.55 1.37 -9.11
C ASN A 121 0.71 1.09 -8.27
N GLY A 122 1.84 0.81 -8.89
CA GLY A 122 3.12 0.61 -8.22
C GLY A 122 3.54 1.83 -7.42
N TYR A 123 3.65 2.99 -8.06
CA TYR A 123 4.03 4.23 -7.39
C TYR A 123 3.07 4.61 -6.27
N TYR A 124 1.76 4.56 -6.52
CA TYR A 124 0.78 4.91 -5.49
C TYR A 124 0.70 3.89 -4.35
N THR A 125 1.04 2.63 -4.58
CA THR A 125 1.18 1.64 -3.51
C THR A 125 2.34 1.99 -2.60
N TRP A 126 3.49 2.35 -3.15
CA TRP A 126 4.66 2.76 -2.36
C TRP A 126 4.40 4.06 -1.60
N ILE A 127 3.82 5.06 -2.24
CA ILE A 127 3.40 6.32 -1.61
C ILE A 127 2.41 6.05 -0.48
N SER A 128 1.42 5.20 -0.69
CA SER A 128 0.44 4.85 0.35
C SER A 128 1.11 4.22 1.57
N ASN A 129 2.04 3.29 1.34
CA ASN A 129 2.76 2.62 2.43
C ASN A 129 3.63 3.59 3.24
N VAL A 130 4.36 4.50 2.59
CA VAL A 130 5.15 5.50 3.34
C VAL A 130 4.27 6.54 4.01
N ASN A 131 3.08 6.85 3.50
CA ASN A 131 2.14 7.73 4.17
C ASN A 131 1.68 7.16 5.53
N TYR A 132 1.56 5.85 5.68
CA TYR A 132 1.29 5.23 6.99
C TYR A 132 2.44 5.47 7.97
N ILE A 133 3.69 5.39 7.51
CA ILE A 133 4.86 5.70 8.34
C ILE A 133 4.85 7.18 8.76
N LEU A 134 4.59 8.08 7.81
CA LEU A 134 4.55 9.52 8.06
C LEU A 134 3.38 9.96 8.95
N ALA A 135 2.28 9.21 8.96
CA ALA A 135 1.15 9.48 9.84
C ALA A 135 1.49 9.31 11.33
N GLU A 136 2.50 8.49 11.64
CA GLU A 136 2.96 8.26 13.01
C GLU A 136 4.11 9.19 13.44
N GLU A 137 4.47 10.20 12.64
CA GLU A 137 5.62 11.10 12.88
C GLU A 137 5.62 11.71 14.28
N GLU A 138 4.45 12.19 14.74
CA GLU A 138 4.31 12.87 16.05
C GLU A 138 4.32 11.87 17.23
N THR A 139 3.82 10.66 17.01
CA THR A 139 3.64 9.64 18.06
C THR A 139 4.77 8.63 18.11
N MET A 140 5.60 8.57 17.08
CA MET A 140 6.70 7.63 16.93
C MET A 140 7.73 7.78 18.07
N SER A 141 8.01 6.70 18.76
CA SER A 141 9.05 6.65 19.79
C SER A 141 10.42 6.30 19.19
N GLY A 142 11.48 6.83 19.83
CA GLY A 142 12.87 6.67 19.40
C GLY A 142 13.67 7.94 19.60
N SER A 143 14.97 7.89 19.39
CA SER A 143 15.81 9.09 19.40
C SER A 143 15.50 9.98 18.19
N GLU A 144 15.73 11.28 18.29
CA GLU A 144 15.55 12.22 17.17
C GLU A 144 16.36 11.83 15.94
N THR A 145 17.54 11.27 16.14
CA THR A 145 18.39 10.78 15.04
C THR A 145 17.74 9.61 14.30
N GLU A 146 17.18 8.63 15.03
CA GLU A 146 16.51 7.48 14.43
C GLU A 146 15.22 7.89 13.73
N LYS A 147 14.41 8.75 14.36
CA LYS A 147 13.20 9.29 13.74
C LYS A 147 13.51 10.05 12.45
N ASN A 148 14.44 10.99 12.48
CA ASN A 148 14.83 11.77 11.31
C ASN A 148 15.41 10.89 10.20
N TYR A 149 16.11 9.81 10.54
CA TYR A 149 16.65 8.87 9.56
C TYR A 149 15.55 8.13 8.79
N VAL A 150 14.51 7.65 9.47
CA VAL A 150 13.42 6.92 8.82
C VAL A 150 12.45 7.87 8.12
N LEU A 151 12.08 8.98 8.77
CA LEU A 151 11.14 9.96 8.19
C LEU A 151 11.71 10.64 6.96
N GLY A 152 13.00 11.02 6.98
CA GLY A 152 13.66 11.63 5.82
C GLY A 152 13.63 10.71 4.58
N GLN A 153 13.82 9.41 4.77
CA GLN A 153 13.70 8.44 3.69
C GLN A 153 12.25 8.25 3.23
N ALA A 154 11.30 8.20 4.16
CA ALA A 154 9.88 8.10 3.84
C ALA A 154 9.40 9.32 3.02
N TYR A 155 9.81 10.52 3.38
CA TYR A 155 9.55 11.74 2.60
C TYR A 155 10.20 11.70 1.21
N ALA A 156 11.41 11.15 1.08
CA ALA A 156 12.09 11.02 -0.21
C ALA A 156 11.40 10.01 -1.16
N VAL A 157 10.76 8.97 -0.61
CA VAL A 157 10.00 7.99 -1.39
C VAL A 157 8.62 8.53 -1.82
N ARG A 158 8.01 9.39 -1.00
CA ARG A 158 6.71 9.99 -1.26
C ARG A 158 6.74 10.97 -2.43
#